data_93b6715ee323efe2d23f4d0b30f3a3cd
#
_entry.id   93b6715ee323efe2d23f4d0b30f3a3cd
#
_cell.length_a   1.000
_cell.length_b   1.000
_cell.length_c   1.000
_cell.angle_alpha   90.00
_cell.angle_beta   90.00
_cell.angle_gamma   90.00
#
_symmetry.space_group_name_H-M   'P 1'
#
loop_
_entity.id
_entity.type
_entity.pdbx_description
1 polymer ?
#
loop_
_entity_poly.entity_id
_entity_poly.type
_entity_poly.pdbx_seq_one_letter_code
_entity_poly.pdbx_strand_id
1 'polypeptide(L)'
;MADGFYLLLLLKRAQMPGDTESFVQSVQTFLDGVERSAVKLGIASEDIYAAKYAFCAAVDEAILSQPSALHATWERNPLQLRLFGEHLAGEHFFDRLEELRRQGAVRLPSLEIYHYCLLLGFEGKYRLEGPEKLGYLTARLGDEIIYFKGKRTGFAPHWPPPDTVRHALRRVVPLWLPAALVAGFGLLGFFGLRLSLDHQTEQRMAAYNQVVQMPQRTAHITITLP
;
A
#
# COMPACT_ATOMS: atom_id res chain seq x y z
N MET A 1 2.36 -11.76 -23.21
CA MET A 1 1.61 -10.70 -22.47
C MET A 1 2.51 -9.70 -21.75
N ALA A 2 3.75 -10.02 -21.35
CA ALA A 2 4.63 -9.08 -20.65
C ALA A 2 4.80 -7.74 -21.39
N ASP A 3 5.07 -7.78 -22.69
CA ASP A 3 5.24 -6.58 -23.52
C ASP A 3 3.96 -5.73 -23.60
N GLY A 4 2.78 -6.38 -23.57
CA GLY A 4 1.50 -5.68 -23.53
C GLY A 4 1.29 -4.92 -22.20
N PHE A 5 1.67 -5.51 -21.08
CA PHE A 5 1.60 -4.82 -19.78
C PHE A 5 2.62 -3.68 -19.68
N TYR A 6 3.78 -3.83 -20.32
CA TYR A 6 4.73 -2.73 -20.44
C TYR A 6 4.14 -1.58 -21.27
N LEU A 7 3.45 -1.87 -22.37
CA LEU A 7 2.71 -0.87 -23.15
C LEU A 7 1.68 -0.14 -22.30
N LEU A 8 0.88 -0.86 -21.49
CA LEU A 8 -0.09 -0.23 -20.58
C LEU A 8 0.58 0.74 -19.59
N LEU A 9 1.76 0.39 -19.06
CA LEU A 9 2.52 1.27 -18.18
C LEU A 9 2.99 2.53 -18.91
N LEU A 10 3.41 2.42 -20.18
CA LEU A 10 3.82 3.58 -20.98
C LEU A 10 2.63 4.51 -21.24
N LEU A 11 1.48 3.97 -21.63
CA LEU A 11 0.25 4.74 -21.85
C LEU A 11 -0.18 5.47 -20.56
N LYS A 12 -0.15 4.81 -19.42
CA LYS A 12 -0.47 5.43 -18.13
C LYS A 12 0.52 6.53 -17.71
N ARG A 13 1.74 6.51 -18.25
CA ARG A 13 2.73 7.60 -18.10
C ARG A 13 2.59 8.70 -19.16
N ALA A 14 1.46 8.77 -19.82
CA ALA A 14 1.16 9.74 -20.88
C ALA A 14 2.10 9.66 -22.10
N GLN A 15 2.76 8.51 -22.31
CA GLN A 15 3.48 8.25 -23.57
C GLN A 15 2.48 7.78 -24.63
N MET A 16 1.82 8.75 -25.25
CA MET A 16 0.78 8.48 -26.24
C MET A 16 1.38 8.18 -27.61
N PRO A 17 0.77 7.27 -28.40
CA PRO A 17 1.17 7.02 -29.77
C PRO A 17 0.96 8.24 -30.65
N GLY A 18 1.81 8.40 -31.66
CA GLY A 18 1.73 9.55 -32.58
C GLY A 18 0.60 9.43 -33.59
N ASP A 19 0.23 8.20 -33.96
CA ASP A 19 -0.81 7.90 -34.96
C ASP A 19 -1.72 6.77 -34.49
N THR A 20 -3.03 7.01 -34.61
CA THR A 20 -4.06 6.06 -34.14
C THR A 20 -4.05 4.75 -34.93
N GLU A 21 -3.96 4.82 -36.26
CA GLU A 21 -4.15 3.64 -37.10
C GLU A 21 -2.95 2.69 -37.04
N SER A 22 -1.73 3.24 -37.07
CA SER A 22 -0.50 2.46 -36.90
C SER A 22 -0.44 1.83 -35.52
N PHE A 23 -0.94 2.51 -34.48
CA PHE A 23 -1.00 1.97 -33.14
C PHE A 23 -2.00 0.82 -33.04
N VAL A 24 -3.22 0.96 -33.61
CA VAL A 24 -4.22 -0.12 -33.66
C VAL A 24 -3.67 -1.34 -34.37
N GLN A 25 -3.01 -1.16 -35.52
CA GLN A 25 -2.38 -2.29 -36.25
C GLN A 25 -1.29 -2.98 -35.41
N SER A 26 -0.50 -2.20 -34.69
CA SER A 26 0.54 -2.75 -33.80
C SER A 26 -0.07 -3.57 -32.67
N VAL A 27 -1.16 -3.09 -32.05
CA VAL A 27 -1.89 -3.82 -31.00
C VAL A 27 -2.52 -5.10 -31.59
N GLN A 28 -3.13 -5.04 -32.76
CA GLN A 28 -3.69 -6.22 -33.41
C GLN A 28 -2.62 -7.27 -33.70
N THR A 29 -1.50 -6.87 -34.31
CA THR A 29 -0.37 -7.76 -34.59
C THR A 29 0.17 -8.40 -33.31
N PHE A 30 0.25 -7.63 -32.22
CA PHE A 30 0.64 -8.13 -30.91
C PHE A 30 -0.36 -9.18 -30.40
N LEU A 31 -1.67 -8.88 -30.45
CA LEU A 31 -2.72 -9.80 -30.00
C LEU A 31 -2.75 -11.10 -30.80
N ASP A 32 -2.54 -11.03 -32.10
CA ASP A 32 -2.44 -12.22 -32.95
C ASP A 32 -1.19 -13.05 -32.62
N GLY A 33 -0.09 -12.40 -32.27
CA GLY A 33 1.11 -13.06 -31.78
C GLY A 33 0.89 -13.79 -30.44
N VAL A 34 0.17 -13.14 -29.52
CA VAL A 34 -0.21 -13.72 -28.24
C VAL A 34 -1.13 -14.92 -28.44
N GLU A 35 -2.15 -14.80 -29.28
CA GLU A 35 -3.08 -15.88 -29.60
C GLU A 35 -2.35 -17.10 -30.15
N ARG A 36 -1.50 -16.91 -31.18
CA ARG A 36 -0.69 -18.00 -31.75
C ARG A 36 0.20 -18.69 -30.72
N SER A 37 0.76 -17.91 -29.80
CA SER A 37 1.61 -18.45 -28.74
C SER A 37 0.79 -19.21 -27.69
N ALA A 38 -0.37 -18.69 -27.31
CA ALA A 38 -1.27 -19.30 -26.34
C ALA A 38 -1.86 -20.63 -26.86
N VAL A 39 -2.25 -20.66 -28.13
CA VAL A 39 -2.71 -21.91 -28.83
C VAL A 39 -1.62 -22.97 -28.78
N LYS A 40 -0.35 -22.61 -29.05
CA LYS A 40 0.78 -23.58 -28.98
C LYS A 40 1.00 -24.12 -27.56
N LEU A 41 0.63 -23.36 -26.54
CA LEU A 41 0.70 -23.76 -25.13
C LEU A 41 -0.54 -24.52 -24.66
N GLY A 42 -1.51 -24.77 -25.54
CA GLY A 42 -2.75 -25.50 -25.22
C GLY A 42 -3.72 -24.69 -24.34
N ILE A 43 -3.62 -23.36 -24.35
CA ILE A 43 -4.58 -22.50 -23.64
C ILE A 43 -5.94 -22.54 -24.37
N ALA A 44 -7.01 -22.66 -23.60
CA ALA A 44 -8.36 -22.69 -24.14
C ALA A 44 -8.72 -21.40 -24.90
N SER A 45 -9.46 -21.52 -26.01
CA SER A 45 -9.86 -20.35 -26.81
C SER A 45 -10.65 -19.30 -26.02
N GLU A 46 -11.46 -19.76 -25.07
CA GLU A 46 -12.21 -18.87 -24.18
C GLU A 46 -11.28 -18.02 -23.28
N ASP A 47 -10.18 -18.61 -22.76
CA ASP A 47 -9.19 -17.90 -21.97
C ASP A 47 -8.41 -16.89 -22.83
N ILE A 48 -8.08 -17.26 -24.07
CA ILE A 48 -7.43 -16.36 -25.02
C ILE A 48 -8.34 -15.17 -25.32
N TYR A 49 -9.61 -15.43 -25.63
CA TYR A 49 -10.60 -14.39 -25.88
C TYR A 49 -10.75 -13.45 -24.67
N ALA A 50 -10.94 -14.00 -23.46
CA ALA A 50 -11.09 -13.24 -22.24
C ALA A 50 -9.85 -12.38 -21.96
N ALA A 51 -8.64 -12.91 -22.16
CA ALA A 51 -7.40 -12.18 -21.96
C ALA A 51 -7.24 -11.02 -22.96
N LYS A 52 -7.55 -11.24 -24.24
CA LYS A 52 -7.55 -10.20 -25.28
C LYS A 52 -8.55 -9.10 -24.94
N TYR A 53 -9.76 -9.50 -24.51
CA TYR A 53 -10.82 -8.58 -24.09
C TYR A 53 -10.37 -7.67 -22.94
N ALA A 54 -9.87 -8.25 -21.85
CA ALA A 54 -9.43 -7.49 -20.69
C ALA A 54 -8.29 -6.53 -21.02
N PHE A 55 -7.33 -6.98 -21.83
CA PHE A 55 -6.22 -6.15 -22.28
C PHE A 55 -6.69 -4.95 -23.09
N CYS A 56 -7.59 -5.17 -24.08
CA CYS A 56 -8.13 -4.07 -24.88
C CYS A 56 -8.91 -3.06 -24.05
N ALA A 57 -9.73 -3.52 -23.08
CA ALA A 57 -10.44 -2.64 -22.17
C ALA A 57 -9.47 -1.75 -21.37
N ALA A 58 -8.37 -2.34 -20.88
CA ALA A 58 -7.36 -1.60 -20.13
C ALA A 58 -6.60 -0.59 -21.01
N VAL A 59 -6.31 -0.92 -22.28
CA VAL A 59 -5.70 0.02 -23.24
C VAL A 59 -6.64 1.18 -23.56
N ASP A 60 -7.91 0.88 -23.86
CA ASP A 60 -8.92 1.89 -24.15
C ASP A 60 -9.07 2.89 -22.98
N GLU A 61 -9.19 2.38 -21.77
CA GLU A 61 -9.27 3.23 -20.58
C GLU A 61 -7.99 4.06 -20.38
N ALA A 62 -6.82 3.47 -20.57
CA ALA A 62 -5.55 4.18 -20.40
C ALA A 62 -5.42 5.37 -21.37
N ILE A 63 -5.88 5.22 -22.61
CA ILE A 63 -5.87 6.31 -23.61
C ILE A 63 -6.95 7.34 -23.30
N LEU A 64 -8.16 6.91 -22.99
CA LEU A 64 -9.29 7.79 -22.70
C LEU A 64 -9.16 8.54 -21.37
N SER A 65 -8.34 8.05 -20.43
CA SER A 65 -8.09 8.72 -19.16
C SER A 65 -7.12 9.90 -19.27
N GLN A 66 -6.42 10.02 -20.39
CA GLN A 66 -5.41 11.07 -20.59
C GLN A 66 -5.89 12.12 -21.60
N PRO A 67 -5.68 13.41 -21.34
CA PRO A 67 -5.93 14.45 -22.33
C PRO A 67 -4.88 14.34 -23.46
N SER A 68 -5.30 13.85 -24.61
CA SER A 68 -4.45 13.68 -25.79
C SER A 68 -5.14 14.09 -27.09
N ALA A 69 -4.38 14.39 -28.11
CA ALA A 69 -4.93 14.66 -29.45
C ALA A 69 -5.69 13.44 -30.02
N LEU A 70 -5.42 12.24 -29.53
CA LEU A 70 -6.05 11.00 -29.95
C LEU A 70 -7.41 10.77 -29.28
N HIS A 71 -7.71 11.44 -28.16
CA HIS A 71 -8.89 11.18 -27.34
C HIS A 71 -10.18 11.18 -28.16
N ALA A 72 -10.47 12.24 -28.91
CA ALA A 72 -11.69 12.38 -29.68
C ALA A 72 -11.84 11.35 -30.83
N THR A 73 -10.72 10.91 -31.41
CA THR A 73 -10.71 9.87 -32.44
C THR A 73 -10.88 8.50 -31.82
N TRP A 74 -10.22 8.26 -30.69
CA TRP A 74 -10.28 6.99 -29.97
C TRP A 74 -11.65 6.72 -29.35
N GLU A 75 -12.30 7.75 -28.76
CA GLU A 75 -13.63 7.67 -28.19
C GLU A 75 -14.68 7.17 -29.19
N ARG A 76 -14.57 7.58 -30.47
CA ARG A 76 -15.48 7.15 -31.53
C ARG A 76 -15.28 5.71 -31.94
N ASN A 77 -14.08 5.17 -31.82
CA ASN A 77 -13.74 3.86 -32.33
C ASN A 77 -12.64 3.20 -31.49
N PRO A 78 -12.92 2.88 -30.21
CA PRO A 78 -11.98 2.20 -29.32
C PRO A 78 -11.70 0.76 -29.77
N LEU A 79 -10.64 0.15 -29.22
CA LEU A 79 -10.28 -1.25 -29.52
C LEU A 79 -11.41 -2.22 -29.22
N GLN A 80 -12.12 -1.99 -28.13
CA GLN A 80 -13.26 -2.83 -27.75
C GLN A 80 -14.35 -2.86 -28.81
N LEU A 81 -14.67 -1.71 -29.38
CA LEU A 81 -15.62 -1.64 -30.49
C LEU A 81 -15.08 -2.32 -31.75
N ARG A 82 -13.82 -2.03 -32.11
CA ARG A 82 -13.19 -2.58 -33.32
C ARG A 82 -13.05 -4.10 -33.32
N LEU A 83 -12.70 -4.68 -32.17
CA LEU A 83 -12.35 -6.09 -32.07
C LEU A 83 -13.46 -6.97 -31.48
N PHE A 84 -14.35 -6.40 -30.68
CA PHE A 84 -15.39 -7.15 -29.98
C PHE A 84 -16.80 -6.63 -30.23
N GLY A 85 -16.96 -5.49 -30.90
CA GLY A 85 -18.27 -4.89 -31.19
C GLY A 85 -18.99 -4.31 -29.99
N GLU A 86 -18.26 -4.02 -28.90
CA GLU A 86 -18.84 -3.58 -27.63
C GLU A 86 -18.41 -2.15 -27.26
N HIS A 87 -19.36 -1.34 -26.77
CA HIS A 87 -19.12 0.03 -26.32
C HIS A 87 -18.97 0.18 -24.81
N LEU A 88 -19.47 -0.79 -24.00
CA LEU A 88 -19.55 -0.72 -22.54
C LEU A 88 -18.51 -1.60 -21.86
N ALA A 89 -17.31 -1.61 -22.40
CA ALA A 89 -16.23 -2.47 -21.90
C ALA A 89 -15.91 -2.27 -20.41
N GLY A 90 -16.05 -1.05 -19.90
CA GLY A 90 -15.81 -0.73 -18.48
C GLY A 90 -16.78 -1.41 -17.51
N GLU A 91 -18.00 -1.75 -17.96
CA GLU A 91 -18.99 -2.51 -17.19
C GLU A 91 -18.83 -4.01 -17.44
N HIS A 92 -18.84 -4.42 -18.68
CA HIS A 92 -18.77 -5.82 -19.08
C HIS A 92 -17.47 -6.53 -18.66
N PHE A 93 -16.39 -5.77 -18.44
CA PHE A 93 -15.15 -6.32 -17.87
C PHE A 93 -15.42 -7.02 -16.54
N PHE A 94 -16.16 -6.39 -15.65
CA PHE A 94 -16.42 -6.93 -14.32
C PHE A 94 -17.46 -8.06 -14.36
N ASP A 95 -18.42 -8.00 -15.24
CA ASP A 95 -19.40 -9.08 -15.42
C ASP A 95 -18.71 -10.35 -15.93
N ARG A 96 -17.81 -10.20 -16.91
CA ARG A 96 -16.98 -11.32 -17.40
C ARG A 96 -16.01 -11.82 -16.34
N LEU A 97 -15.41 -10.92 -15.54
CA LEU A 97 -14.56 -11.31 -14.41
C LEU A 97 -15.32 -12.19 -13.40
N GLU A 98 -16.54 -11.81 -13.04
CA GLU A 98 -17.37 -12.60 -12.12
C GLU A 98 -17.73 -13.97 -12.72
N GLU A 99 -17.98 -14.05 -14.02
CA GLU A 99 -18.22 -15.33 -14.70
C GLU A 99 -16.97 -16.24 -14.68
N LEU A 100 -15.80 -15.68 -14.96
CA LEU A 100 -14.52 -16.42 -14.87
C LEU A 100 -14.25 -16.91 -13.44
N ARG A 101 -14.54 -16.08 -12.44
CA ARG A 101 -14.37 -16.45 -11.01
C ARG A 101 -15.27 -17.61 -10.61
N ARG A 102 -16.50 -17.66 -11.12
CA ARG A 102 -17.43 -18.79 -10.87
C ARG A 102 -16.90 -20.10 -11.44
N GLN A 103 -16.16 -20.06 -12.55
CA GLN A 103 -15.53 -21.23 -13.14
C GLN A 103 -14.24 -21.66 -12.41
N GLY A 104 -13.69 -20.81 -11.54
CA GLY A 104 -12.60 -21.13 -10.63
C GLY A 104 -11.27 -21.45 -11.32
N ALA A 105 -10.56 -22.45 -10.79
CA ALA A 105 -9.19 -22.80 -11.21
C ALA A 105 -9.03 -23.10 -12.71
N VAL A 106 -10.10 -23.54 -13.39
CA VAL A 106 -10.07 -23.85 -14.84
C VAL A 106 -9.76 -22.59 -15.64
N ARG A 107 -10.16 -21.41 -15.15
CA ARG A 107 -9.97 -20.10 -15.80
C ARG A 107 -8.81 -19.31 -15.23
N LEU A 108 -7.90 -19.97 -14.53
CA LEU A 108 -6.76 -19.31 -13.89
C LEU A 108 -5.94 -18.44 -14.87
N PRO A 109 -5.63 -18.84 -16.10
CA PRO A 109 -4.90 -17.97 -17.04
C PRO A 109 -5.61 -16.64 -17.31
N SER A 110 -6.94 -16.67 -17.49
CA SER A 110 -7.73 -15.46 -17.69
C SER A 110 -7.79 -14.60 -16.44
N LEU A 111 -8.03 -15.19 -15.26
CA LEU A 111 -8.09 -14.49 -13.99
C LEU A 111 -6.79 -13.74 -13.69
N GLU A 112 -5.65 -14.31 -14.02
CA GLU A 112 -4.35 -13.64 -13.89
C GLU A 112 -4.26 -12.38 -14.75
N ILE A 113 -4.71 -12.43 -15.99
CA ILE A 113 -4.68 -11.27 -16.91
C ILE A 113 -5.61 -10.18 -16.40
N TYR A 114 -6.83 -10.54 -15.99
CA TYR A 114 -7.78 -9.58 -15.37
C TYR A 114 -7.17 -8.93 -14.12
N HIS A 115 -6.57 -9.72 -13.25
CA HIS A 115 -5.91 -9.21 -12.05
C HIS A 115 -4.76 -8.24 -12.38
N TYR A 116 -3.94 -8.56 -13.38
CA TYR A 116 -2.89 -7.64 -13.83
C TYR A 116 -3.44 -6.33 -14.39
N CYS A 117 -4.55 -6.36 -15.13
CA CYS A 117 -5.21 -5.13 -15.58
C CYS A 117 -5.66 -4.27 -14.40
N LEU A 118 -6.26 -4.87 -13.36
CA LEU A 118 -6.66 -4.16 -12.13
C LEU A 118 -5.45 -3.60 -11.37
N LEU A 119 -4.38 -4.37 -11.20
CA LEU A 119 -3.14 -3.93 -10.55
C LEU A 119 -2.46 -2.79 -11.31
N LEU A 120 -2.60 -2.75 -12.63
CA LEU A 120 -2.12 -1.66 -13.48
C LEU A 120 -3.07 -0.46 -13.48
N GLY A 121 -4.13 -0.51 -12.68
CA GLY A 121 -5.01 0.62 -12.40
C GLY A 121 -6.17 0.74 -13.41
N PHE A 122 -6.68 -0.37 -13.95
CA PHE A 122 -7.96 -0.36 -14.64
C PHE A 122 -9.08 -0.18 -13.62
N GLU A 123 -9.95 0.80 -13.83
CA GLU A 123 -11.02 1.19 -12.90
C GLU A 123 -12.42 0.82 -13.44
N GLY A 124 -12.66 1.02 -14.73
CA GLY A 124 -13.95 0.79 -15.38
C GLY A 124 -15.12 1.44 -14.62
N LYS A 125 -16.18 0.66 -14.32
CA LYS A 125 -17.35 1.14 -13.57
C LYS A 125 -17.03 1.62 -12.16
N TYR A 126 -15.95 1.09 -11.53
CA TYR A 126 -15.58 1.48 -10.16
C TYR A 126 -14.99 2.89 -10.06
N ARG A 127 -14.68 3.55 -11.17
CA ARG A 127 -14.34 4.98 -11.18
C ARG A 127 -15.46 5.84 -10.56
N LEU A 128 -16.71 5.42 -10.73
CA LEU A 128 -17.90 6.09 -10.16
C LEU A 128 -18.32 5.51 -8.81
N GLU A 129 -18.06 4.23 -8.57
CA GLU A 129 -18.48 3.52 -7.34
C GLU A 129 -17.52 3.70 -6.17
N GLY A 130 -16.29 4.16 -6.42
CA GLY A 130 -15.28 4.43 -5.42
C GLY A 130 -14.12 3.44 -5.39
N PRO A 131 -12.90 3.92 -5.05
CA PRO A 131 -11.66 3.15 -5.11
C PRO A 131 -11.60 2.03 -4.06
N GLU A 132 -12.34 2.16 -2.95
CA GLU A 132 -12.33 1.16 -1.86
C GLU A 132 -12.90 -0.18 -2.31
N LYS A 133 -14.01 -0.15 -3.05
CA LYS A 133 -14.64 -1.37 -3.60
C LYS A 133 -13.72 -2.06 -4.60
N LEU A 134 -13.07 -1.29 -5.47
CA LEU A 134 -12.11 -1.80 -6.44
C LEU A 134 -10.89 -2.42 -5.74
N GLY A 135 -10.35 -1.75 -4.72
CA GLY A 135 -9.25 -2.26 -3.91
C GLY A 135 -9.59 -3.60 -3.24
N TYR A 136 -10.78 -3.69 -2.65
CA TYR A 136 -11.27 -4.95 -2.07
C TYR A 136 -11.41 -6.07 -3.10
N LEU A 137 -12.00 -5.78 -4.27
CA LEU A 137 -12.14 -6.77 -5.35
C LEU A 137 -10.78 -7.25 -5.84
N THR A 138 -9.84 -6.33 -6.06
CA THR A 138 -8.48 -6.65 -6.53
C THR A 138 -7.73 -7.53 -5.54
N ALA A 139 -7.78 -7.20 -4.25
CA ALA A 139 -7.14 -8.00 -3.20
C ALA A 139 -7.75 -9.40 -3.11
N ARG A 140 -9.08 -9.49 -3.10
CA ARG A 140 -9.81 -10.76 -3.06
C ARG A 140 -9.50 -11.64 -4.27
N LEU A 141 -9.45 -11.06 -5.48
CA LEU A 141 -9.07 -11.80 -6.69
C LEU A 141 -7.63 -12.33 -6.60
N GLY A 142 -6.71 -11.53 -6.03
CA GLY A 142 -5.34 -11.96 -5.77
C GLY A 142 -5.27 -13.18 -4.86
N ASP A 143 -6.03 -13.18 -3.75
CA ASP A 143 -6.12 -14.30 -2.82
C ASP A 143 -6.71 -15.56 -3.48
N GLU A 144 -7.76 -15.41 -4.30
CA GLU A 144 -8.36 -16.51 -5.07
C GLU A 144 -7.35 -17.12 -6.06
N ILE A 145 -6.59 -16.29 -6.77
CA ILE A 145 -5.53 -16.75 -7.69
C ILE A 145 -4.44 -17.52 -6.94
N ILE A 146 -4.00 -17.02 -5.78
CA ILE A 146 -3.02 -17.70 -4.93
C ILE A 146 -3.55 -19.05 -4.47
N TYR A 147 -4.81 -19.10 -4.06
CA TYR A 147 -5.47 -20.34 -3.64
C TYR A 147 -5.53 -21.36 -4.78
N PHE A 148 -5.92 -20.95 -6.01
CA PHE A 148 -6.00 -21.84 -7.19
C PHE A 148 -4.64 -22.35 -7.65
N LYS A 149 -3.58 -21.52 -7.50
CA LYS A 149 -2.20 -21.95 -7.82
C LYS A 149 -1.65 -22.98 -6.83
N GLY A 150 -2.27 -23.13 -5.66
CA GLY A 150 -1.78 -23.98 -4.59
C GLY A 150 -0.50 -23.45 -3.94
N LYS A 151 0.06 -24.22 -3.01
CA LYS A 151 1.34 -23.89 -2.36
C LYS A 151 2.45 -23.84 -3.40
N ARG A 152 2.87 -22.63 -3.78
CA ARG A 152 4.15 -22.47 -4.49
C ARG A 152 5.26 -22.92 -3.53
N THR A 153 6.11 -23.82 -4.00
CA THR A 153 7.47 -23.94 -3.40
C THR A 153 8.09 -22.55 -3.51
N GLY A 154 8.37 -21.91 -2.38
CA GLY A 154 8.93 -20.56 -2.37
C GLY A 154 10.16 -20.49 -3.26
N PHE A 155 10.39 -19.36 -3.90
CA PHE A 155 11.57 -19.09 -4.75
C PHE A 155 12.89 -19.48 -4.07
N ALA A 156 12.91 -19.48 -2.74
CA ALA A 156 13.96 -20.02 -1.90
C ALA A 156 13.30 -20.78 -0.75
N PRO A 157 13.08 -22.12 -0.84
CA PRO A 157 12.43 -22.90 0.19
C PRO A 157 13.18 -22.85 1.54
N HIS A 158 14.44 -22.43 1.55
CA HIS A 158 15.28 -22.26 2.74
C HIS A 158 15.46 -20.77 3.16
N TRP A 159 14.85 -19.81 2.44
CA TRP A 159 14.90 -18.38 2.77
C TRP A 159 14.11 -17.99 4.02
N PRO A 160 12.90 -18.52 4.29
CA PRO A 160 12.23 -18.11 5.53
C PRO A 160 13.10 -18.54 6.70
N PRO A 161 13.52 -17.61 7.58
CA PRO A 161 14.20 -17.99 8.82
C PRO A 161 13.30 -18.98 9.54
N PRO A 162 13.88 -20.03 10.16
CA PRO A 162 13.11 -21.04 10.87
C PRO A 162 12.14 -20.33 11.83
N ASP A 163 10.91 -20.84 11.96
CA ASP A 163 9.82 -20.21 12.74
C ASP A 163 10.22 -19.83 14.16
N THR A 164 11.27 -20.46 14.70
CA THR A 164 11.92 -20.13 15.96
C THR A 164 12.46 -18.69 16.02
N VAL A 165 12.92 -18.12 14.89
CA VAL A 165 13.45 -16.74 14.85
C VAL A 165 12.32 -15.71 14.85
N ARG A 166 11.19 -16.00 14.22
CA ARG A 166 10.01 -15.12 14.25
C ARG A 166 9.40 -15.02 15.65
N HIS A 167 9.42 -16.12 16.40
CA HIS A 167 8.93 -16.13 17.78
C HIS A 167 9.92 -15.52 18.76
N ALA A 168 11.22 -15.59 18.51
CA ALA A 168 12.24 -14.97 19.35
C ALA A 168 12.20 -13.42 19.28
N LEU A 169 12.06 -12.84 18.09
CA LEU A 169 11.94 -11.38 17.92
C LEU A 169 10.66 -10.79 18.54
N ARG A 170 9.57 -11.56 18.57
CA ARG A 170 8.32 -11.12 19.19
C ARG A 170 8.31 -11.26 20.72
N ARG A 171 9.25 -12.06 21.30
CA ARG A 171 9.37 -12.26 22.75
C ARG A 171 10.37 -11.34 23.43
N VAL A 172 11.24 -10.64 22.68
CA VAL A 172 12.40 -9.94 23.24
C VAL A 172 12.08 -8.56 23.81
N VAL A 173 10.94 -7.97 23.49
CA VAL A 173 10.55 -6.70 24.11
C VAL A 173 9.21 -6.87 24.83
N PRO A 174 9.22 -7.27 26.10
CA PRO A 174 7.98 -7.31 26.89
C PRO A 174 7.42 -5.89 27.02
N LEU A 175 6.11 -5.77 26.91
CA LEU A 175 5.38 -4.49 26.92
C LEU A 175 5.68 -3.63 28.15
N TRP A 176 6.18 -4.21 29.26
CA TRP A 176 6.55 -3.47 30.46
C TRP A 176 7.90 -2.74 30.33
N LEU A 177 8.78 -3.13 29.39
CA LEU A 177 10.11 -2.53 29.23
C LEU A 177 10.03 -1.02 28.82
N PRO A 178 9.23 -0.62 27.81
CA PRO A 178 9.07 0.81 27.52
C PRO A 178 8.38 1.55 28.66
N ALA A 179 7.45 0.92 29.40
CA ALA A 179 6.82 1.52 30.55
C ALA A 179 7.84 1.75 31.70
N ALA A 180 8.73 0.78 31.94
CA ALA A 180 9.79 0.90 32.95
C ALA A 180 10.81 1.99 32.58
N LEU A 181 11.14 2.15 31.29
CA LEU A 181 12.01 3.24 30.82
C LEU A 181 11.37 4.61 31.06
N VAL A 182 10.11 4.79 30.72
CA VAL A 182 9.39 6.05 30.93
C VAL A 182 9.29 6.37 32.43
N ALA A 183 8.99 5.38 33.27
CA ALA A 183 8.95 5.52 34.71
C ALA A 183 10.33 5.89 35.30
N GLY A 184 11.41 5.27 34.80
CA GLY A 184 12.78 5.55 35.17
C GLY A 184 13.20 7.01 34.85
N PHE A 185 12.90 7.48 33.64
CA PHE A 185 13.14 8.86 33.25
C PHE A 185 12.30 9.85 34.07
N GLY A 186 11.05 9.51 34.39
CA GLY A 186 10.20 10.31 35.26
C GLY A 186 10.76 10.43 36.67
N LEU A 187 11.26 9.34 37.25
CA LEU A 187 11.91 9.34 38.57
C LEU A 187 13.21 10.14 38.57
N LEU A 188 14.05 9.99 37.55
CA LEU A 188 15.29 10.73 37.43
C LEU A 188 15.02 12.24 37.29
N GLY A 189 14.01 12.62 36.49
CA GLY A 189 13.58 14.02 36.39
C GLY A 189 13.05 14.56 37.68
N PHE A 190 12.23 13.81 38.42
CA PHE A 190 11.71 14.21 39.73
C PHE A 190 12.82 14.39 40.79
N PHE A 191 13.76 13.43 40.86
CA PHE A 191 14.89 13.56 41.78
C PHE A 191 15.82 14.72 41.41
N GLY A 192 16.09 14.92 40.12
CA GLY A 192 16.88 16.05 39.64
C GLY A 192 16.26 17.41 39.99
N LEU A 193 14.91 17.51 39.79
CA LEU A 193 14.17 18.73 40.16
C LEU A 193 14.19 18.98 41.69
N ARG A 194 14.02 17.90 42.47
CA ARG A 194 14.01 17.98 43.92
C ARG A 194 15.36 18.42 44.46
N LEU A 195 16.47 17.84 44.00
CA LEU A 195 17.82 18.24 44.37
C LEU A 195 18.12 19.68 43.96
N SER A 196 17.66 20.12 42.80
CA SER A 196 17.83 21.50 42.32
C SER A 196 17.04 22.49 43.20
N LEU A 197 15.82 22.14 43.60
CA LEU A 197 15.00 22.97 44.48
C LEU A 197 15.56 23.04 45.92
N ASP A 198 16.04 21.90 46.46
CA ASP A 198 16.68 21.87 47.77
C ASP A 198 17.95 22.77 47.80
N HIS A 199 18.77 22.67 46.75
CA HIS A 199 19.98 23.52 46.61
C HIS A 199 19.63 25.02 46.47
N GLN A 200 18.60 25.37 45.73
CA GLN A 200 18.13 26.76 45.61
C GLN A 200 17.53 27.28 46.93
N THR A 201 16.85 26.40 47.68
CA THR A 201 16.23 26.75 48.96
C THR A 201 17.31 26.99 50.03
N GLU A 202 18.33 26.14 50.10
CA GLU A 202 19.49 26.34 51.00
C GLU A 202 20.24 27.62 50.69
N GLN A 203 20.51 27.94 49.42
CA GLN A 203 21.17 29.18 49.02
C GLN A 203 20.34 30.42 49.36
N ARG A 204 19.03 30.35 49.21
CA ARG A 204 18.15 31.47 49.59
C ARG A 204 18.00 31.62 51.12
N MET A 205 17.96 30.50 51.84
CA MET A 205 17.90 30.55 53.33
C MET A 205 19.23 30.98 53.97
N ALA A 206 20.38 30.67 53.35
CA ALA A 206 21.68 31.14 53.81
C ALA A 206 21.77 32.70 53.86
N ALA A 207 21.07 33.35 52.86
CA ALA A 207 21.00 34.83 52.87
C ALA A 207 20.16 35.39 54.01
N TYR A 208 19.25 34.67 54.64
CA TYR A 208 18.41 35.10 55.78
C TYR A 208 18.94 34.66 57.11
N ASN A 209 19.95 33.77 57.22
CA ASN A 209 20.55 33.31 58.44
C ASN A 209 21.30 34.48 59.22
N GLN A 210 21.67 35.50 58.46
CA GLN A 210 22.29 36.70 59.11
C GLN A 210 21.28 37.64 59.79
N VAL A 211 19.98 37.51 59.49
CA VAL A 211 18.92 38.36 60.00
C VAL A 211 18.39 37.88 61.36
N VAL A 212 18.64 36.64 61.75
CA VAL A 212 18.11 35.99 62.97
C VAL A 212 19.15 35.87 64.08
N GLN A 213 20.31 36.51 63.97
CA GLN A 213 21.22 36.66 65.12
C GLN A 213 20.69 37.77 66.02
N MET A 214 19.78 37.44 66.94
CA MET A 214 19.44 38.29 68.04
C MET A 214 20.68 38.45 68.93
N PRO A 215 21.13 39.72 69.27
CA PRO A 215 22.21 39.87 70.16
C PRO A 215 21.83 39.33 71.56
N GLN A 216 22.67 38.49 72.13
CA GLN A 216 22.50 37.99 73.50
C GLN A 216 22.50 39.18 74.44
N ARG A 217 21.32 39.57 74.94
CA ARG A 217 21.23 40.55 76.08
C ARG A 217 21.68 39.82 77.33
N THR A 218 22.88 40.13 77.79
CA THR A 218 23.34 39.79 79.16
C THR A 218 22.52 40.59 80.10
N ALA A 219 21.70 39.97 80.94
CA ALA A 219 21.00 40.60 82.04
C ALA A 219 21.99 40.87 83.20
N HIS A 220 22.30 42.11 83.38
CA HIS A 220 23.03 42.55 84.64
C HIS A 220 22.01 42.60 85.74
N ILE A 221 22.12 41.69 86.69
CA ILE A 221 21.35 41.73 87.93
C ILE A 221 22.30 42.39 89.00
N THR A 222 22.00 43.62 89.38
CA THR A 222 22.68 44.28 90.49
C THR A 222 21.84 44.00 91.75
N ILE A 223 22.37 43.20 92.68
CA ILE A 223 21.76 42.94 93.98
C ILE A 223 22.40 43.94 94.94
N THR A 224 21.66 44.90 95.40
CA THR A 224 22.05 45.79 96.55
C THR A 224 21.43 45.17 97.79
N LEU A 225 22.31 44.79 98.74
CA LEU A 225 21.93 44.36 100.07
C LEU A 225 21.99 45.60 101.04
N PRO A 226 21.10 45.66 102.07
CA PRO A 226 21.02 46.78 103.01
C PRO A 226 22.18 46.89 103.98
#